data_25f26c9999fc4c4560d11536715a73e3
#
_entry.id   25f26c9999fc4c4560d11536715a73e3
#
_cell.length_a   1.000
_cell.length_b   1.000
_cell.length_c   1.000
_cell.angle_alpha   90.00
_cell.angle_beta   90.00
_cell.angle_gamma   90.00
#
_symmetry.space_group_name_H-M   'P 1'
#
loop_
_entity.id
_entity.type
_entity.pdbx_description
1 polymer ?
#
loop_
_entity_poly.entity_id
_entity_poly.type
_entity_poly.pdbx_seq_one_letter_code
_entity_poly.pdbx_strand_id
1 'polypeptide(L)'
;MIKLKISMDNETKVLSLILTGVIILMSILSPGHFLRIETFQGMAFQLPELGLLSLAMMISMLTGGINLSIIATTNMSAITAALILTTWIVPEVPASTDIMIIMIAIIAALGVSVLIGLFNGILISVVNIPPILATLGTMKLLQGLAFIITRGYVISGMPDLIRFIGNGKVVGIPMPLIIFAIFAFLMASYLNHTSTGFNIYMFGSNSIATLFSGVNNSKVIIKTYMISGLYCGVAAIIMMSRFNSAKAGYGESYLLVTILAAVLGGVKSEGGFGRVKGLVLSLIILQVMSIGLNLIGVSAFLTVALLGLIMIGAMISHFIIEQRDLLKLSVSKS
;
A
#
# COMPACT_ATOMS: atom_id res chain seq x y z
N MET A 1 3.23 12.33 -27.55
CA MET A 1 3.83 11.15 -26.89
C MET A 1 5.26 11.35 -26.40
N ILE A 2 6.15 12.06 -27.10
CA ILE A 2 7.57 12.22 -26.75
C ILE A 2 7.79 13.13 -25.51
N LYS A 3 6.97 14.17 -25.28
CA LYS A 3 7.09 15.08 -24.11
C LYS A 3 6.71 14.43 -22.78
N LEU A 4 5.76 13.50 -22.76
CA LEU A 4 5.37 12.74 -21.55
C LEU A 4 6.50 11.80 -21.06
N LYS A 5 7.26 11.19 -21.98
CA LYS A 5 8.36 10.29 -21.66
C LYS A 5 9.56 11.00 -21.00
N ILE A 6 9.84 12.25 -21.40
CA ILE A 6 10.93 13.06 -20.82
C ILE A 6 10.61 13.53 -19.40
N SER A 7 9.34 13.93 -19.13
CA SER A 7 8.90 14.35 -17.79
C SER A 7 9.00 13.20 -16.76
N MET A 8 8.63 11.99 -17.16
CA MET A 8 8.57 10.84 -16.24
C MET A 8 9.95 10.26 -15.89
N ASP A 9 10.96 10.37 -16.77
CA ASP A 9 12.35 10.05 -16.43
C ASP A 9 12.96 11.07 -15.45
N ASN A 10 12.52 12.32 -15.50
CA ASN A 10 12.97 13.35 -14.59
C ASN A 10 12.44 13.16 -13.17
N GLU A 11 11.18 12.74 -12.98
CA GLU A 11 10.62 12.42 -11.65
C GLU A 11 11.40 11.30 -10.96
N THR A 12 11.69 10.22 -11.68
CA THR A 12 12.50 9.11 -11.12
C THR A 12 13.92 9.55 -10.76
N LYS A 13 14.53 10.43 -11.57
CA LYS A 13 15.87 11.00 -11.28
C LYS A 13 15.84 11.88 -10.01
N VAL A 14 14.82 12.73 -9.88
CA VAL A 14 14.64 13.59 -8.70
C VAL A 14 14.45 12.74 -7.44
N LEU A 15 13.58 11.72 -7.48
CA LEU A 15 13.39 10.81 -6.34
C LEU A 15 14.68 10.06 -5.99
N SER A 16 15.46 9.61 -6.99
CA SER A 16 16.73 8.94 -6.75
C SER A 16 17.76 9.89 -6.13
N LEU A 17 17.79 11.16 -6.52
CA LEU A 17 18.66 12.18 -5.92
C LEU A 17 18.25 12.46 -4.47
N ILE A 18 16.93 12.58 -4.20
CA ILE A 18 16.40 12.75 -2.84
C ILE A 18 16.78 11.55 -1.97
N LEU A 19 16.62 10.33 -2.47
CA LEU A 19 16.99 9.10 -1.77
C LEU A 19 18.47 9.12 -1.39
N THR A 20 19.34 9.45 -2.36
CA THR A 20 20.77 9.54 -2.10
C THR A 20 21.09 10.61 -1.05
N GLY A 21 20.47 11.78 -1.14
CA GLY A 21 20.62 12.85 -0.16
C GLY A 21 20.17 12.44 1.25
N VAL A 22 19.04 11.75 1.37
CA VAL A 22 18.52 11.25 2.65
C VAL A 22 19.45 10.17 3.23
N ILE A 23 19.97 9.25 2.42
CA ILE A 23 20.94 8.23 2.87
C ILE A 23 22.21 8.91 3.41
N ILE A 24 22.75 9.88 2.69
CA ILE A 24 23.95 10.62 3.13
C ILE A 24 23.65 11.35 4.44
N LEU A 25 22.53 12.06 4.52
CA LEU A 25 22.12 12.80 5.72
C LEU A 25 22.01 11.88 6.94
N MET A 26 21.32 10.74 6.81
CA MET A 26 21.15 9.77 7.90
C MET A 26 22.48 9.09 8.28
N SER A 27 23.37 8.87 7.33
CA SER A 27 24.73 8.35 7.59
C SER A 27 25.58 9.31 8.42
N ILE A 28 25.43 10.63 8.20
CA ILE A 28 26.13 11.67 8.96
C ILE A 28 25.52 11.83 10.37
N LEU A 29 24.18 11.80 10.46
CA LEU A 29 23.47 12.01 11.72
C LEU A 29 23.56 10.79 12.68
N SER A 30 23.72 9.57 12.13
CA SER A 30 23.84 8.34 12.93
C SER A 30 25.07 7.53 12.51
N PRO A 31 26.30 8.05 12.75
CA PRO A 31 27.52 7.39 12.36
C PRO A 31 27.69 6.06 13.10
N GLY A 32 27.95 5.00 12.34
CA GLY A 32 28.20 3.66 12.89
C GLY A 32 26.95 2.82 13.25
N HIS A 33 25.73 3.38 13.18
CA HIS A 33 24.49 2.61 13.39
C HIS A 33 23.66 2.49 12.10
N PHE A 34 23.55 3.55 11.33
CA PHE A 34 22.69 3.56 10.13
C PHE A 34 23.18 2.59 9.04
N LEU A 35 24.50 2.54 8.77
CA LEU A 35 25.09 1.70 7.71
C LEU A 35 25.29 0.22 8.10
N ARG A 36 24.81 -0.21 9.26
CA ARG A 36 24.86 -1.62 9.66
C ARG A 36 23.92 -2.48 8.84
N ILE A 37 24.35 -3.72 8.56
CA ILE A 37 23.53 -4.70 7.81
C ILE A 37 22.22 -4.97 8.54
N GLU A 38 22.22 -5.01 9.87
CA GLU A 38 21.02 -5.21 10.69
C GLU A 38 19.97 -4.12 10.47
N THR A 39 20.39 -2.87 10.25
CA THR A 39 19.49 -1.75 9.96
C THR A 39 18.79 -1.96 8.62
N PHE A 40 19.54 -2.32 7.57
CA PHE A 40 18.96 -2.63 6.26
C PHE A 40 18.07 -3.87 6.29
N GLN A 41 18.44 -4.89 7.07
CA GLN A 41 17.59 -6.06 7.27
C GLN A 41 16.28 -5.67 7.99
N GLY A 42 16.35 -4.82 9.03
CA GLY A 42 15.18 -4.29 9.71
C GLY A 42 14.25 -3.53 8.76
N MET A 43 14.81 -2.67 7.88
CA MET A 43 14.05 -2.00 6.81
C MET A 43 13.37 -3.01 5.89
N ALA A 44 14.08 -4.06 5.47
CA ALA A 44 13.60 -5.09 4.56
C ALA A 44 12.47 -5.96 5.16
N PHE A 45 12.37 -6.06 6.48
CA PHE A 45 11.23 -6.69 7.14
C PHE A 45 10.01 -5.77 7.28
N GLN A 46 10.20 -4.45 7.44
CA GLN A 46 9.11 -3.50 7.72
C GLN A 46 8.50 -2.91 6.45
N LEU A 47 9.32 -2.58 5.45
CA LEU A 47 8.88 -1.94 4.19
C LEU A 47 7.78 -2.72 3.45
N PRO A 48 7.76 -4.07 3.41
CA PRO A 48 6.78 -4.84 2.65
C PRO A 48 5.33 -4.60 3.05
N GLU A 49 5.04 -4.46 4.33
CA GLU A 49 3.67 -4.20 4.81
C GLU A 49 3.15 -2.88 4.27
N LEU A 50 3.91 -1.82 4.54
CA LEU A 50 3.58 -0.48 4.06
C LEU A 50 3.57 -0.44 2.52
N GLY A 51 4.47 -1.18 1.88
CA GLY A 51 4.60 -1.26 0.44
C GLY A 51 3.38 -1.85 -0.25
N LEU A 52 2.86 -2.98 0.25
CA LEU A 52 1.65 -3.61 -0.28
C LEU A 52 0.42 -2.74 -0.08
N LEU A 53 0.28 -2.12 1.10
CA LEU A 53 -0.81 -1.18 1.39
C LEU A 53 -0.73 0.06 0.50
N SER A 54 0.48 0.55 0.20
CA SER A 54 0.67 1.67 -0.71
C SER A 54 0.38 1.31 -2.17
N LEU A 55 0.64 0.08 -2.60
CA LEU A 55 0.21 -0.42 -3.91
C LEU A 55 -1.32 -0.53 -3.98
N ALA A 56 -1.98 -0.97 -2.89
CA ALA A 56 -3.44 -1.00 -2.77
C ALA A 56 -4.04 0.42 -2.83
N MET A 57 -3.39 1.41 -2.22
CA MET A 57 -3.77 2.81 -2.29
C MET A 57 -3.54 3.38 -3.69
N MET A 58 -2.36 3.14 -4.27
CA MET A 58 -1.98 3.64 -5.58
C MET A 58 -3.01 3.26 -6.66
N ILE A 59 -3.41 1.98 -6.74
CA ILE A 59 -4.31 1.54 -7.80
C ILE A 59 -5.68 2.22 -7.69
N SER A 60 -6.19 2.49 -6.49
CA SER A 60 -7.43 3.24 -6.30
C SER A 60 -7.25 4.72 -6.66
N MET A 61 -6.12 5.34 -6.29
CA MET A 61 -5.81 6.72 -6.65
C MET A 61 -5.67 6.92 -8.16
N LEU A 62 -5.19 5.92 -8.91
CA LEU A 62 -5.13 6.00 -10.37
C LEU A 62 -6.51 6.19 -11.01
N THR A 63 -7.61 5.79 -10.36
CA THR A 63 -8.99 6.06 -10.81
C THR A 63 -9.59 7.35 -10.22
N GLY A 64 -8.79 8.20 -9.58
CA GLY A 64 -9.27 9.41 -8.90
C GLY A 64 -10.00 9.13 -7.58
N GLY A 65 -9.85 7.91 -7.01
CA GLY A 65 -10.48 7.52 -5.75
C GLY A 65 -9.46 7.22 -4.65
N ILE A 66 -9.72 7.69 -3.43
CA ILE A 66 -8.92 7.33 -2.26
C ILE A 66 -9.62 6.21 -1.50
N ASN A 67 -8.93 5.07 -1.31
CA ASN A 67 -9.47 3.94 -0.57
C ASN A 67 -9.07 4.02 0.92
N LEU A 68 -9.91 4.63 1.73
CA LEU A 68 -9.66 4.76 3.17
C LEU A 68 -9.86 3.44 3.93
N SER A 69 -10.49 2.43 3.33
CA SER A 69 -10.77 1.15 4.00
C SER A 69 -9.59 0.17 3.99
N ILE A 70 -8.45 0.48 3.35
CA ILE A 70 -7.33 -0.47 3.17
C ILE A 70 -6.86 -1.08 4.48
N ILE A 71 -6.70 -0.29 5.54
CA ILE A 71 -6.24 -0.78 6.85
C ILE A 71 -7.30 -1.66 7.52
N ALA A 72 -8.56 -1.22 7.52
CA ALA A 72 -9.65 -1.99 8.11
C ALA A 72 -9.89 -3.31 7.35
N THR A 73 -9.75 -3.31 6.02
CA THR A 73 -9.78 -4.50 5.16
C THR A 73 -8.65 -5.46 5.53
N THR A 74 -7.43 -4.94 5.71
CA THR A 74 -6.25 -5.72 6.12
C THR A 74 -6.47 -6.35 7.49
N ASN A 75 -6.93 -5.59 8.48
CA ASN A 75 -7.18 -6.09 9.83
C ASN A 75 -8.29 -7.15 9.84
N MET A 76 -9.38 -6.93 9.11
CA MET A 76 -10.48 -7.91 9.02
C MET A 76 -10.02 -9.22 8.37
N SER A 77 -9.20 -9.15 7.34
CA SER A 77 -8.61 -10.31 6.67
C SER A 77 -7.64 -11.06 7.60
N ALA A 78 -6.79 -10.33 8.33
CA ALA A 78 -5.88 -10.91 9.31
C ALA A 78 -6.64 -11.60 10.45
N ILE A 79 -7.68 -10.98 10.98
CA ILE A 79 -8.55 -11.55 12.02
C ILE A 79 -9.22 -12.83 11.53
N THR A 80 -9.73 -12.84 10.28
CA THR A 80 -10.35 -14.03 9.68
C THR A 80 -9.37 -15.19 9.62
N ALA A 81 -8.14 -14.95 9.10
CA ALA A 81 -7.11 -15.98 9.06
C ALA A 81 -6.69 -16.44 10.46
N ALA A 82 -6.48 -15.50 11.39
CA ALA A 82 -6.07 -15.79 12.75
C ALA A 82 -7.10 -16.66 13.50
N LEU A 83 -8.38 -16.37 13.33
CA LEU A 83 -9.46 -17.19 13.91
C LEU A 83 -9.43 -18.63 13.38
N ILE A 84 -9.28 -18.83 12.07
CA ILE A 84 -9.20 -20.17 11.47
C ILE A 84 -7.98 -20.90 12.03
N LEU A 85 -6.81 -20.26 12.07
CA LEU A 85 -5.57 -20.85 12.54
C LEU A 85 -5.61 -21.23 14.01
N THR A 86 -6.17 -20.38 14.86
CA THR A 86 -6.17 -20.61 16.32
C THR A 86 -7.32 -21.51 16.79
N THR A 87 -8.39 -21.65 16.00
CA THR A 87 -9.52 -22.53 16.37
C THR A 87 -9.41 -23.93 15.79
N TRP A 88 -8.79 -24.09 14.62
CA TRP A 88 -8.76 -25.37 13.90
C TRP A 88 -7.43 -26.12 14.06
N ILE A 89 -6.32 -25.43 14.38
CA ILE A 89 -5.05 -26.07 14.68
C ILE A 89 -5.02 -26.40 16.16
N VAL A 90 -5.10 -27.70 16.48
CA VAL A 90 -5.06 -28.24 17.85
C VAL A 90 -3.79 -29.09 17.98
N PRO A 91 -3.08 -29.12 19.12
CA PRO A 91 -1.78 -29.80 19.29
C PRO A 91 -1.72 -31.28 18.91
N GLU A 92 -2.87 -31.94 18.73
CA GLU A 92 -2.98 -33.39 18.45
C GLU A 92 -3.15 -33.73 16.96
N VAL A 93 -3.13 -32.74 16.07
CA VAL A 93 -3.44 -32.92 14.64
C VAL A 93 -2.15 -33.23 13.83
N PRO A 94 -2.17 -34.14 12.83
CA PRO A 94 -1.03 -34.41 11.97
C PRO A 94 -0.56 -33.17 11.20
N ALA A 95 0.75 -33.00 11.01
CA ALA A 95 1.36 -31.85 10.31
C ALA A 95 0.79 -31.62 8.88
N SER A 96 0.30 -32.66 8.20
CA SER A 96 -0.36 -32.54 6.90
C SER A 96 -1.69 -31.79 6.97
N THR A 97 -2.43 -31.91 8.07
CA THR A 97 -3.68 -31.21 8.31
C THR A 97 -3.41 -29.74 8.62
N ASP A 98 -2.32 -29.42 9.30
CA ASP A 98 -1.90 -28.04 9.58
C ASP A 98 -1.65 -27.26 8.28
N ILE A 99 -0.99 -27.86 7.29
CA ILE A 99 -0.75 -27.22 5.98
C ILE A 99 -2.08 -26.91 5.28
N MET A 100 -3.04 -27.84 5.32
CA MET A 100 -4.35 -27.65 4.73
C MET A 100 -5.12 -26.50 5.40
N ILE A 101 -5.10 -26.44 6.74
CA ILE A 101 -5.74 -25.36 7.51
C ILE A 101 -5.09 -24.02 7.21
N ILE A 102 -3.75 -23.98 7.11
CA ILE A 102 -3.00 -22.78 6.72
C ILE A 102 -3.42 -22.29 5.34
N MET A 103 -3.52 -23.19 4.36
CA MET A 103 -3.98 -22.83 3.01
C MET A 103 -5.41 -22.28 3.02
N ILE A 104 -6.32 -22.91 3.77
CA ILE A 104 -7.69 -22.42 3.93
C ILE A 104 -7.70 -21.03 4.58
N ALA A 105 -6.90 -20.79 5.61
CA ALA A 105 -6.80 -19.50 6.29
C ALA A 105 -6.29 -18.38 5.33
N ILE A 106 -5.27 -18.69 4.52
CA ILE A 106 -4.76 -17.76 3.51
C ILE A 106 -5.83 -17.47 2.45
N ILE A 107 -6.48 -18.48 1.92
CA ILE A 107 -7.55 -18.32 0.91
C ILE A 107 -8.72 -17.53 1.49
N ALA A 108 -9.11 -17.80 2.73
CA ALA A 108 -10.18 -17.06 3.41
C ALA A 108 -9.82 -15.58 3.61
N ALA A 109 -8.59 -15.27 4.04
CA ALA A 109 -8.10 -13.89 4.17
C ALA A 109 -8.14 -13.14 2.84
N LEU A 110 -7.61 -13.75 1.78
CA LEU A 110 -7.64 -13.18 0.43
C LEU A 110 -9.07 -13.06 -0.10
N GLY A 111 -9.93 -14.05 0.16
CA GLY A 111 -11.34 -14.01 -0.23
C GLY A 111 -12.09 -12.87 0.43
N VAL A 112 -11.94 -12.70 1.75
CA VAL A 112 -12.57 -11.60 2.51
C VAL A 112 -12.10 -10.25 1.99
N SER A 113 -10.81 -10.07 1.78
CA SER A 113 -10.26 -8.79 1.29
C SER A 113 -10.76 -8.43 -0.12
N VAL A 114 -10.85 -9.41 -1.02
CA VAL A 114 -11.38 -9.21 -2.38
C VAL A 114 -12.88 -8.92 -2.34
N LEU A 115 -13.65 -9.60 -1.48
CA LEU A 115 -15.09 -9.33 -1.29
C LEU A 115 -15.35 -7.91 -0.76
N ILE A 116 -14.53 -7.43 0.18
CA ILE A 116 -14.60 -6.05 0.66
C ILE A 116 -14.25 -5.07 -0.47
N GLY A 117 -13.22 -5.38 -1.26
CA GLY A 117 -12.89 -4.62 -2.47
C GLY A 117 -14.04 -4.59 -3.48
N LEU A 118 -14.68 -5.73 -3.74
CA LEU A 118 -15.87 -5.83 -4.58
C LEU A 118 -17.02 -4.96 -4.04
N PHE A 119 -17.27 -5.03 -2.75
CA PHE A 119 -18.31 -4.24 -2.08
C PHE A 119 -18.06 -2.72 -2.28
N ASN A 120 -16.85 -2.24 -2.03
CA ASN A 120 -16.47 -0.85 -2.30
C ASN A 120 -16.64 -0.49 -3.78
N GLY A 121 -16.18 -1.36 -4.68
CA GLY A 121 -16.30 -1.16 -6.11
C GLY A 121 -17.75 -1.01 -6.56
N ILE A 122 -18.68 -1.80 -6.00
CA ILE A 122 -20.12 -1.70 -6.28
C ILE A 122 -20.69 -0.38 -5.74
N LEU A 123 -20.41 -0.02 -4.49
CA LEU A 123 -20.88 1.22 -3.89
C LEU A 123 -20.49 2.45 -4.73
N ILE A 124 -19.25 2.46 -5.22
CA ILE A 124 -18.72 3.58 -5.99
C ILE A 124 -19.26 3.60 -7.42
N SER A 125 -19.32 2.45 -8.10
CA SER A 125 -19.57 2.40 -9.53
C SER A 125 -21.01 2.14 -9.93
N VAL A 126 -21.80 1.51 -9.06
CA VAL A 126 -23.21 1.17 -9.33
C VAL A 126 -24.14 2.09 -8.54
N VAL A 127 -23.85 2.28 -7.25
CA VAL A 127 -24.63 3.18 -6.38
C VAL A 127 -24.22 4.65 -6.56
N ASN A 128 -23.06 4.92 -7.23
CA ASN A 128 -22.52 6.25 -7.49
C ASN A 128 -22.18 7.06 -6.22
N ILE A 129 -21.74 6.38 -5.15
CA ILE A 129 -21.26 7.04 -3.93
C ILE A 129 -19.82 7.53 -4.18
N PRO A 130 -19.47 8.78 -3.80
CA PRO A 130 -18.09 9.26 -3.88
C PRO A 130 -17.11 8.31 -3.18
N PRO A 131 -15.95 8.00 -3.78
CA PRO A 131 -15.01 6.97 -3.28
C PRO A 131 -14.61 7.16 -1.81
N ILE A 132 -14.32 8.42 -1.42
CA ILE A 132 -13.94 8.74 -0.03
C ILE A 132 -15.06 8.38 0.94
N LEU A 133 -16.32 8.73 0.62
CA LEU A 133 -17.46 8.44 1.50
C LEU A 133 -17.77 6.95 1.58
N ALA A 134 -17.75 6.24 0.44
CA ALA A 134 -17.97 4.80 0.39
C ALA A 134 -16.92 4.07 1.23
N THR A 135 -15.63 4.35 1.02
CA THR A 135 -14.54 3.67 1.71
C THR A 135 -14.40 4.09 3.17
N LEU A 136 -14.75 5.32 3.53
CA LEU A 136 -14.83 5.76 4.94
C LEU A 136 -15.94 5.01 5.68
N GLY A 137 -17.13 4.89 5.07
CA GLY A 137 -18.23 4.11 5.63
C GLY A 137 -17.85 2.65 5.82
N THR A 138 -17.26 2.02 4.79
CA THR A 138 -16.76 0.64 4.86
C THR A 138 -15.68 0.49 5.93
N MET A 139 -14.75 1.43 6.04
CA MET A 139 -13.72 1.42 7.08
C MET A 139 -14.35 1.35 8.48
N LYS A 140 -15.33 2.22 8.77
CA LYS A 140 -16.00 2.24 10.07
C LYS A 140 -16.82 0.98 10.34
N LEU A 141 -17.51 0.47 9.32
CA LEU A 141 -18.23 -0.80 9.41
C LEU A 141 -17.28 -1.95 9.77
N LEU A 142 -16.17 -2.08 9.04
CA LEU A 142 -15.19 -3.16 9.28
C LEU A 142 -14.49 -3.01 10.63
N GLN A 143 -14.16 -1.79 11.06
CA GLN A 143 -13.61 -1.55 12.40
C GLN A 143 -14.60 -2.02 13.47
N GLY A 144 -15.87 -1.64 13.38
CA GLY A 144 -16.92 -2.08 14.31
C GLY A 144 -17.08 -3.60 14.34
N LEU A 145 -17.15 -4.25 13.17
CA LEU A 145 -17.23 -5.71 13.06
C LEU A 145 -15.99 -6.40 13.64
N ALA A 146 -14.80 -5.89 13.37
CA ALA A 146 -13.55 -6.42 13.90
C ALA A 146 -13.54 -6.36 15.44
N PHE A 147 -14.00 -5.27 16.06
CA PHE A 147 -14.13 -5.15 17.50
C PHE A 147 -15.18 -6.11 18.08
N ILE A 148 -16.33 -6.29 17.43
CA ILE A 148 -17.36 -7.24 17.86
C ILE A 148 -16.81 -8.67 17.84
N ILE A 149 -16.17 -9.08 16.73
CA ILE A 149 -15.63 -10.43 16.54
C ILE A 149 -14.52 -10.73 17.56
N THR A 150 -13.59 -9.79 17.75
CA THR A 150 -12.44 -9.98 18.64
C THR A 150 -12.73 -9.64 20.09
N ARG A 151 -13.89 -9.01 20.37
CA ARG A 151 -14.20 -8.41 21.69
C ARG A 151 -13.11 -7.43 22.16
N GLY A 152 -12.37 -6.83 21.23
CA GLY A 152 -11.22 -5.96 21.52
C GLY A 152 -9.93 -6.68 21.91
N TYR A 153 -9.94 -8.01 22.02
CA TYR A 153 -8.74 -8.79 22.35
C TYR A 153 -7.84 -9.01 21.13
N VAL A 154 -6.57 -9.26 21.41
CA VAL A 154 -5.58 -9.68 20.43
C VAL A 154 -5.67 -11.19 20.25
N ILE A 155 -5.76 -11.67 19.00
CA ILE A 155 -5.66 -13.09 18.68
C ILE A 155 -4.18 -13.36 18.38
N SER A 156 -3.53 -14.22 19.14
CA SER A 156 -2.09 -14.53 19.05
C SER A 156 -1.84 -16.03 19.00
N GLY A 157 -0.60 -16.42 18.71
CA GLY A 157 -0.21 -17.83 18.67
C GLY A 157 -0.34 -18.44 17.27
N MET A 158 0.20 -17.75 16.26
CA MET A 158 0.20 -18.26 14.88
C MET A 158 1.18 -19.43 14.74
N PRO A 159 0.86 -20.45 13.91
CA PRO A 159 1.74 -21.56 13.61
C PRO A 159 3.09 -21.12 13.06
N ASP A 160 4.16 -21.91 13.29
CA ASP A 160 5.51 -21.56 12.86
C ASP A 160 5.65 -21.38 11.34
N LEU A 161 4.91 -22.17 10.55
CA LEU A 161 4.88 -22.02 9.09
C LEU A 161 4.33 -20.65 8.66
N ILE A 162 3.31 -20.13 9.34
CA ILE A 162 2.80 -18.77 9.09
C ILE A 162 3.84 -17.76 9.54
N ARG A 163 4.43 -17.92 10.74
CA ARG A 163 5.45 -17.01 11.26
C ARG A 163 6.66 -16.88 10.32
N PHE A 164 6.99 -17.94 9.58
CA PHE A 164 8.05 -17.92 8.59
C PHE A 164 7.77 -16.91 7.46
N ILE A 165 6.51 -16.71 7.04
CA ILE A 165 6.14 -15.75 5.99
C ILE A 165 6.53 -14.32 6.37
N GLY A 166 6.37 -13.92 7.64
CA GLY A 166 6.67 -12.57 8.12
C GLY A 166 8.07 -12.38 8.68
N ASN A 167 8.69 -13.45 9.20
CA ASN A 167 9.96 -13.37 9.94
C ASN A 167 11.06 -14.26 9.35
N GLY A 168 10.74 -15.11 8.36
CA GLY A 168 11.69 -16.01 7.72
C GLY A 168 12.64 -15.30 6.78
N LYS A 169 13.76 -15.97 6.49
CA LYS A 169 14.75 -15.54 5.49
C LYS A 169 14.98 -16.68 4.49
N VAL A 170 15.03 -16.35 3.21
CA VAL A 170 15.38 -17.26 2.11
C VAL A 170 16.67 -16.74 1.50
N VAL A 171 17.75 -17.53 1.57
CA VAL A 171 19.09 -17.14 1.08
C VAL A 171 19.54 -15.79 1.66
N GLY A 172 19.23 -15.53 2.97
CA GLY A 172 19.59 -14.28 3.64
C GLY A 172 18.65 -13.09 3.38
N ILE A 173 17.72 -13.20 2.43
CA ILE A 173 16.75 -12.16 2.10
C ILE A 173 15.47 -12.38 2.92
N PRO A 174 14.90 -11.36 3.60
CA PRO A 174 13.62 -11.47 4.28
C PRO A 174 12.49 -11.91 3.34
N MET A 175 11.73 -12.92 3.74
CA MET A 175 10.61 -13.46 2.96
C MET A 175 9.56 -12.39 2.61
N PRO A 176 9.18 -11.48 3.53
CA PRO A 176 8.26 -10.38 3.21
C PRO A 176 8.75 -9.53 2.04
N LEU A 177 10.05 -9.24 1.96
CA LEU A 177 10.61 -8.42 0.88
C LEU A 177 10.49 -9.13 -0.48
N ILE A 178 10.69 -10.45 -0.51
CA ILE A 178 10.51 -11.25 -1.74
C ILE A 178 9.04 -11.18 -2.19
N ILE A 179 8.10 -11.35 -1.26
CA ILE A 179 6.66 -11.26 -1.55
C ILE A 179 6.33 -9.86 -2.09
N PHE A 180 6.80 -8.80 -1.42
CA PHE A 180 6.58 -7.42 -1.89
C PHE A 180 7.15 -7.19 -3.29
N ALA A 181 8.37 -7.64 -3.57
CA ALA A 181 8.99 -7.48 -4.88
C ALA A 181 8.17 -8.19 -5.99
N ILE A 182 7.68 -9.40 -5.72
CA ILE A 182 6.80 -10.14 -6.65
C ILE A 182 5.52 -9.35 -6.89
N PHE A 183 4.83 -8.90 -5.85
CA PHE A 183 3.58 -8.16 -5.98
C PHE A 183 3.76 -6.77 -6.60
N ALA A 184 4.88 -6.08 -6.32
CA ALA A 184 5.23 -4.83 -7.00
C ALA A 184 5.47 -5.04 -8.49
N PHE A 185 6.17 -6.12 -8.86
CA PHE A 185 6.38 -6.49 -10.26
C PHE A 185 5.05 -6.87 -10.95
N LEU A 186 4.18 -7.64 -10.29
CA LEU A 186 2.86 -8.00 -10.80
C LEU A 186 1.99 -6.77 -11.02
N MET A 187 1.98 -5.80 -10.07
CA MET A 187 1.26 -4.54 -10.24
C MET A 187 1.81 -3.73 -11.41
N ALA A 188 3.13 -3.60 -11.51
CA ALA A 188 3.76 -2.90 -12.63
C ALA A 188 3.43 -3.54 -13.97
N SER A 189 3.49 -4.88 -14.05
CA SER A 189 3.15 -5.63 -15.25
C SER A 189 1.67 -5.49 -15.61
N TYR A 190 0.79 -5.62 -14.61
CA TYR A 190 -0.66 -5.46 -14.79
C TYR A 190 -1.00 -4.08 -15.35
N LEU A 191 -0.47 -3.02 -14.76
CA LEU A 191 -0.76 -1.64 -15.18
C LEU A 191 -0.18 -1.32 -16.57
N ASN A 192 1.00 -1.85 -16.91
CA ASN A 192 1.69 -1.48 -18.15
C ASN A 192 1.35 -2.38 -19.35
N HIS A 193 0.96 -3.65 -19.11
CA HIS A 193 0.85 -4.65 -20.17
C HIS A 193 -0.57 -5.22 -20.35
N THR A 194 -1.58 -4.76 -19.56
CA THR A 194 -2.95 -5.24 -19.72
C THR A 194 -3.90 -4.15 -20.20
N SER A 195 -4.94 -4.55 -20.92
CA SER A 195 -6.02 -3.64 -21.35
C SER A 195 -6.74 -3.02 -20.15
N THR A 196 -6.88 -3.75 -19.05
CA THR A 196 -7.50 -3.22 -17.83
C THR A 196 -6.63 -2.15 -17.19
N GLY A 197 -5.30 -2.33 -17.14
CA GLY A 197 -4.36 -1.29 -16.67
C GLY A 197 -4.46 -0.02 -17.50
N PHE A 198 -4.48 -0.15 -18.84
CA PHE A 198 -4.69 0.98 -19.73
C PHE A 198 -6.03 1.69 -19.47
N ASN A 199 -7.12 0.94 -19.29
CA ASN A 199 -8.43 1.50 -19.00
C ASN A 199 -8.48 2.23 -17.64
N ILE A 200 -7.71 1.79 -16.64
CA ILE A 200 -7.57 2.48 -15.34
C ILE A 200 -6.98 3.87 -15.53
N TYR A 201 -5.89 3.99 -16.31
CA TYR A 201 -5.28 5.30 -16.62
C TYR A 201 -6.20 6.19 -17.45
N MET A 202 -6.89 5.63 -18.47
CA MET A 202 -7.88 6.36 -19.25
C MET A 202 -9.01 6.91 -18.40
N PHE A 203 -9.60 6.05 -17.55
CA PHE A 203 -10.68 6.42 -16.65
C PHE A 203 -10.28 7.55 -15.70
N GLY A 204 -9.11 7.43 -15.06
CA GLY A 204 -8.60 8.45 -14.15
C GLY A 204 -8.26 9.76 -14.84
N SER A 205 -7.85 9.73 -16.12
CA SER A 205 -7.58 10.94 -16.88
C SER A 205 -8.85 11.67 -17.34
N ASN A 206 -9.84 10.93 -17.82
CA ASN A 206 -11.14 11.47 -18.24
C ASN A 206 -12.18 10.34 -18.32
N SER A 207 -13.04 10.23 -17.33
CA SER A 207 -14.08 9.20 -17.23
C SER A 207 -15.13 9.30 -18.34
N ILE A 208 -15.43 10.53 -18.81
CA ILE A 208 -16.42 10.77 -19.86
C ILE A 208 -15.85 10.29 -21.22
N ALA A 209 -14.63 10.68 -21.55
CA ALA A 209 -13.97 10.24 -22.78
C ALA A 209 -13.80 8.71 -22.81
N THR A 210 -13.51 8.10 -21.66
CA THR A 210 -13.40 6.64 -21.51
C THR A 210 -14.72 5.93 -21.80
N LEU A 211 -15.84 6.48 -21.33
CA LEU A 211 -17.19 5.95 -21.62
C LEU A 211 -17.51 6.02 -23.14
N PHE A 212 -17.23 7.17 -23.78
CA PHE A 212 -17.45 7.32 -25.22
C PHE A 212 -16.52 6.43 -26.07
N SER A 213 -15.39 5.97 -25.51
CA SER A 213 -14.51 4.99 -26.15
C SER A 213 -15.02 3.54 -26.01
N GLY A 214 -16.24 3.32 -25.50
CA GLY A 214 -16.85 2.00 -25.35
C GLY A 214 -16.37 1.21 -24.13
N VAL A 215 -15.60 1.81 -23.23
CA VAL A 215 -15.12 1.16 -22.00
C VAL A 215 -16.19 1.24 -20.91
N ASN A 216 -16.46 0.11 -20.25
CA ASN A 216 -17.40 0.07 -19.14
C ASN A 216 -16.71 0.58 -17.85
N ASN A 217 -16.97 1.84 -17.49
CA ASN A 217 -16.41 2.50 -16.32
C ASN A 217 -16.66 1.74 -15.01
N SER A 218 -17.86 1.17 -14.83
CA SER A 218 -18.20 0.42 -13.61
C SER A 218 -17.30 -0.82 -13.46
N LYS A 219 -17.05 -1.55 -14.56
CA LYS A 219 -16.15 -2.71 -14.53
C LYS A 219 -14.69 -2.29 -14.21
N VAL A 220 -14.24 -1.12 -14.66
CA VAL A 220 -12.92 -0.60 -14.35
C VAL A 220 -12.79 -0.33 -12.85
N ILE A 221 -13.76 0.38 -12.26
CA ILE A 221 -13.78 0.70 -10.82
C ILE A 221 -13.85 -0.58 -9.99
N ILE A 222 -14.79 -1.49 -10.28
CA ILE A 222 -14.94 -2.74 -9.52
C ILE A 222 -13.63 -3.53 -9.53
N LYS A 223 -13.01 -3.74 -10.69
CA LYS A 223 -11.73 -4.46 -10.79
C LYS A 223 -10.61 -3.75 -10.00
N THR A 224 -10.55 -2.42 -10.05
CA THR A 224 -9.57 -1.62 -9.32
C THR A 224 -9.67 -1.86 -7.82
N TYR A 225 -10.89 -1.78 -7.26
CA TYR A 225 -11.10 -1.97 -5.83
C TYR A 225 -10.94 -3.44 -5.40
N MET A 226 -11.28 -4.41 -6.25
CA MET A 226 -10.98 -5.83 -5.97
C MET A 226 -9.49 -6.10 -5.90
N ILE A 227 -8.70 -5.53 -6.81
CA ILE A 227 -7.23 -5.65 -6.79
C ILE A 227 -6.67 -4.93 -5.56
N SER A 228 -7.14 -3.72 -5.24
CA SER A 228 -6.78 -3.04 -3.99
C SER A 228 -7.06 -3.94 -2.77
N GLY A 229 -8.23 -4.58 -2.71
CA GLY A 229 -8.56 -5.56 -1.69
C GLY A 229 -7.59 -6.74 -1.64
N LEU A 230 -7.26 -7.33 -2.79
CA LEU A 230 -6.30 -8.43 -2.86
C LEU A 230 -4.95 -8.06 -2.24
N TYR A 231 -4.42 -6.87 -2.53
CA TYR A 231 -3.16 -6.39 -1.94
C TYR A 231 -3.28 -6.16 -0.44
N CYS A 232 -4.45 -5.70 0.04
CA CYS A 232 -4.74 -5.63 1.48
C CYS A 232 -4.71 -7.03 2.14
N GLY A 233 -5.26 -8.05 1.46
CA GLY A 233 -5.23 -9.44 1.94
C GLY A 233 -3.80 -10.00 2.05
N VAL A 234 -2.95 -9.73 1.05
CA VAL A 234 -1.53 -10.13 1.11
C VAL A 234 -0.80 -9.39 2.23
N ALA A 235 -1.04 -8.09 2.40
CA ALA A 235 -0.50 -7.32 3.52
C ALA A 235 -0.96 -7.87 4.87
N ALA A 236 -2.22 -8.32 4.98
CA ALA A 236 -2.78 -8.93 6.18
C ALA A 236 -2.01 -10.17 6.61
N ILE A 237 -1.69 -11.06 5.66
CA ILE A 237 -0.94 -12.28 5.91
C ILE A 237 0.47 -11.94 6.43
N ILE A 238 1.17 -10.98 5.81
CA ILE A 238 2.50 -10.56 6.26
C ILE A 238 2.44 -9.92 7.64
N MET A 239 1.51 -8.99 7.87
CA MET A 239 1.36 -8.30 9.18
C MET A 239 1.05 -9.29 10.30
N MET A 240 0.06 -10.18 10.10
CA MET A 240 -0.31 -11.20 11.07
C MET A 240 0.86 -12.14 11.38
N SER A 241 1.57 -12.55 10.34
CA SER A 241 2.75 -13.42 10.43
C SER A 241 3.89 -12.74 11.20
N ARG A 242 4.18 -11.46 10.90
CA ARG A 242 5.26 -10.71 11.52
C ARG A 242 4.99 -10.39 12.98
N PHE A 243 3.79 -9.94 13.30
CA PHE A 243 3.38 -9.61 14.68
C PHE A 243 3.00 -10.83 15.50
N ASN A 244 2.92 -12.03 14.88
CA ASN A 244 2.41 -13.25 15.49
C ASN A 244 1.03 -13.07 16.14
N SER A 245 0.24 -12.15 15.60
CA SER A 245 -1.05 -11.76 16.14
C SER A 245 -1.90 -10.98 15.14
N ALA A 246 -3.21 -10.97 15.37
CA ALA A 246 -4.17 -10.14 14.67
C ALA A 246 -5.01 -9.34 15.67
N LYS A 247 -5.30 -8.08 15.35
CA LYS A 247 -6.06 -7.16 16.20
C LYS A 247 -6.79 -6.13 15.34
N ALA A 248 -7.98 -5.72 15.77
CA ALA A 248 -8.62 -4.53 15.25
C ALA A 248 -7.76 -3.29 15.56
N GLY A 249 -7.44 -2.48 14.54
CA GLY A 249 -6.68 -1.24 14.71
C GLY A 249 -5.15 -1.35 14.53
N TYR A 250 -4.59 -2.49 14.13
CA TYR A 250 -3.19 -2.54 13.72
C TYR A 250 -2.96 -1.67 12.47
N GLY A 251 -1.85 -0.92 12.46
CA GLY A 251 -1.41 -0.14 11.32
C GLY A 251 -2.27 1.08 10.98
N GLU A 252 -3.09 1.61 11.89
CA GLU A 252 -3.92 2.80 11.63
C GLU A 252 -3.08 4.00 11.13
N SER A 253 -1.88 4.19 11.65
CA SER A 253 -0.94 5.23 11.20
C SER A 253 -0.48 5.04 9.75
N TYR A 254 -0.54 3.83 9.20
CA TYR A 254 -0.10 3.55 7.84
C TYR A 254 -1.02 4.18 6.79
N LEU A 255 -2.30 4.44 7.12
CA LEU A 255 -3.24 5.01 6.16
C LEU A 255 -2.71 6.30 5.52
N LEU A 256 -2.33 7.26 6.35
CA LEU A 256 -1.80 8.54 5.86
C LEU A 256 -0.43 8.38 5.19
N VAL A 257 0.41 7.47 5.70
CA VAL A 257 1.73 7.21 5.11
C VAL A 257 1.62 6.56 3.73
N THR A 258 0.60 5.73 3.48
CA THR A 258 0.36 5.14 2.15
C THR A 258 -0.06 6.20 1.12
N ILE A 259 -0.88 7.17 1.52
CA ILE A 259 -1.25 8.32 0.68
C ILE A 259 -0.01 9.16 0.39
N LEU A 260 0.78 9.48 1.44
CA LEU A 260 2.03 10.21 1.30
C LEU A 260 3.00 9.51 0.33
N ALA A 261 3.18 8.19 0.49
CA ALA A 261 4.04 7.40 -0.39
C ALA A 261 3.58 7.46 -1.84
N ALA A 262 2.27 7.37 -2.09
CA ALA A 262 1.70 7.44 -3.43
C ALA A 262 1.93 8.83 -4.05
N VAL A 263 1.58 9.91 -3.34
CA VAL A 263 1.74 11.30 -3.83
C VAL A 263 3.22 11.64 -4.05
N LEU A 264 4.10 11.33 -3.09
CA LEU A 264 5.54 11.53 -3.22
C LEU A 264 6.11 10.72 -4.39
N GLY A 265 5.57 9.54 -4.66
CA GLY A 265 5.91 8.69 -5.79
C GLY A 265 5.35 9.15 -7.14
N GLY A 266 4.70 10.32 -7.21
CA GLY A 266 4.16 10.92 -8.44
C GLY A 266 2.79 10.39 -8.85
N VAL A 267 2.04 9.76 -7.93
CA VAL A 267 0.63 9.39 -8.17
C VAL A 267 -0.25 10.61 -7.93
N LYS A 268 -1.02 11.01 -8.95
CA LYS A 268 -1.95 12.14 -8.81
C LYS A 268 -3.23 11.72 -8.12
N SER A 269 -3.72 12.54 -7.19
CA SER A 269 -4.97 12.32 -6.47
C SER A 269 -6.21 12.42 -7.37
N GLU A 270 -6.11 13.21 -8.44
CA GLU A 270 -7.15 13.37 -9.46
C GLU A 270 -7.26 12.15 -10.39
N GLY A 271 -6.28 11.24 -10.35
CA GLY A 271 -6.22 10.03 -11.19
C GLY A 271 -5.43 10.18 -12.48
N GLY A 272 -5.34 9.08 -13.23
CA GLY A 272 -4.75 9.03 -14.56
C GLY A 272 -3.22 9.05 -14.64
N PHE A 273 -2.52 9.32 -13.54
CA PHE A 273 -1.06 9.44 -13.50
C PHE A 273 -0.45 8.76 -12.27
N GLY A 274 0.66 8.07 -12.47
CA GLY A 274 1.42 7.41 -11.43
C GLY A 274 2.13 6.16 -11.94
N ARG A 275 3.23 5.77 -11.31
CA ARG A 275 4.01 4.58 -11.65
C ARG A 275 4.46 3.84 -10.41
N VAL A 276 4.45 2.51 -10.49
CA VAL A 276 4.94 1.63 -9.41
C VAL A 276 6.39 1.95 -9.04
N LYS A 277 7.25 2.27 -10.01
CA LYS A 277 8.66 2.63 -9.75
C LYS A 277 8.80 3.86 -8.85
N GLY A 278 8.02 4.92 -9.12
CA GLY A 278 8.00 6.11 -8.29
C GLY A 278 7.52 5.81 -6.86
N LEU A 279 6.44 5.03 -6.73
CA LEU A 279 5.94 4.58 -5.44
C LEU A 279 6.99 3.79 -4.64
N VAL A 280 7.67 2.83 -5.27
CA VAL A 280 8.70 2.03 -4.59
C VAL A 280 9.86 2.91 -4.11
N LEU A 281 10.32 3.88 -4.91
CA LEU A 281 11.35 4.82 -4.50
C LEU A 281 10.90 5.70 -3.32
N SER A 282 9.68 6.23 -3.36
CA SER A 282 9.14 7.02 -2.26
C SER A 282 9.01 6.21 -0.96
N LEU A 283 8.59 4.95 -1.06
CA LEU A 283 8.54 4.04 0.09
C LEU A 283 9.91 3.82 0.72
N ILE A 284 10.95 3.62 -0.10
CA ILE A 284 12.33 3.48 0.39
C ILE A 284 12.78 4.77 1.08
N ILE A 285 12.49 5.94 0.51
CA ILE A 285 12.80 7.24 1.11
C ILE A 285 12.15 7.36 2.49
N LEU A 286 10.84 7.10 2.58
CA LEU A 286 10.08 7.20 3.83
C LEU A 286 10.60 6.20 4.88
N GLN A 287 10.95 4.99 4.47
CA GLN A 287 11.49 3.96 5.35
C GLN A 287 12.88 4.33 5.88
N VAL A 288 13.76 4.83 5.01
CA VAL A 288 15.09 5.32 5.39
C VAL A 288 14.98 6.48 6.39
N MET A 289 14.07 7.42 6.14
CA MET A 289 13.80 8.53 7.05
C MET A 289 13.27 8.05 8.40
N SER A 290 12.27 7.19 8.39
CA SER A 290 11.63 6.68 9.62
C SER A 290 12.64 5.96 10.51
N ILE A 291 13.45 5.06 9.94
CA ILE A 291 14.46 4.32 10.70
C ILE A 291 15.64 5.22 11.08
N GLY A 292 16.08 6.11 10.18
CA GLY A 292 17.14 7.05 10.48
C GLY A 292 16.80 7.97 11.65
N LEU A 293 15.58 8.52 11.68
CA LEU A 293 15.09 9.34 12.79
C LEU A 293 14.99 8.54 14.10
N ASN A 294 14.55 7.28 14.04
CA ASN A 294 14.49 6.41 15.21
C ASN A 294 15.91 6.13 15.79
N LEU A 295 16.91 5.89 14.93
CA LEU A 295 18.29 5.64 15.35
C LEU A 295 18.95 6.83 16.05
N ILE A 296 18.54 8.05 15.75
CA ILE A 296 19.00 9.27 16.45
C ILE A 296 18.14 9.60 17.68
N GLY A 297 17.24 8.71 18.09
CA GLY A 297 16.43 8.86 19.29
C GLY A 297 15.19 9.74 19.14
N VAL A 298 14.77 10.07 17.92
CA VAL A 298 13.52 10.80 17.68
C VAL A 298 12.34 9.90 18.03
N SER A 299 11.41 10.40 18.84
CA SER A 299 10.23 9.63 19.23
C SER A 299 9.35 9.29 18.03
N ALA A 300 8.62 8.15 18.11
CA ALA A 300 7.70 7.73 17.06
C ALA A 300 6.63 8.80 16.75
N PHE A 301 6.16 9.52 17.76
CA PHE A 301 5.18 10.61 17.59
C PHE A 301 5.74 11.78 16.78
N LEU A 302 6.99 12.18 17.06
CA LEU A 302 7.66 13.24 16.33
C LEU A 302 7.98 12.80 14.89
N THR A 303 8.35 11.53 14.69
CA THR A 303 8.54 10.96 13.35
C THR A 303 7.27 11.08 12.51
N VAL A 304 6.10 10.74 13.07
CA VAL A 304 4.81 10.89 12.37
C VAL A 304 4.52 12.37 12.05
N ALA A 305 4.80 13.29 12.99
CA ALA A 305 4.64 14.72 12.74
C ALA A 305 5.57 15.24 11.63
N LEU A 306 6.82 14.80 11.59
CA LEU A 306 7.77 15.15 10.54
C LEU A 306 7.35 14.59 9.17
N LEU A 307 6.85 13.35 9.13
CA LEU A 307 6.28 12.78 7.90
C LEU A 307 5.08 13.61 7.41
N GLY A 308 4.23 14.11 8.32
CA GLY A 308 3.14 15.03 7.99
C GLY A 308 3.63 16.34 7.39
N LEU A 309 4.69 16.96 7.95
CA LEU A 309 5.30 18.17 7.40
C LEU A 309 5.88 17.93 5.99
N ILE A 310 6.52 16.78 5.77
CA ILE A 310 7.04 16.39 4.47
C ILE A 310 5.88 16.24 3.47
N MET A 311 4.76 15.66 3.88
CA MET A 311 3.56 15.54 3.04
C MET A 311 3.07 16.92 2.59
N ILE A 312 2.94 17.87 3.52
CA ILE A 312 2.54 19.25 3.21
C ILE A 312 3.55 19.89 2.23
N GLY A 313 4.84 19.76 2.51
CA GLY A 313 5.90 20.28 1.64
C GLY A 313 5.87 19.67 0.23
N ALA A 314 5.67 18.35 0.13
CA ALA A 314 5.54 17.66 -1.16
C ALA A 314 4.30 18.13 -1.94
N MET A 315 3.16 18.30 -1.29
CA MET A 315 1.94 18.80 -1.93
C MET A 315 2.10 20.24 -2.41
N ILE A 316 2.71 21.13 -1.60
CA ILE A 316 2.99 22.52 -1.99
C ILE A 316 3.95 22.56 -3.19
N SER A 317 5.02 21.77 -3.17
CA SER A 317 6.00 21.74 -4.27
C SER A 317 5.36 21.24 -5.57
N HIS A 318 4.51 20.22 -5.49
CA HIS A 318 3.78 19.70 -6.64
C HIS A 318 2.82 20.75 -7.22
N PHE A 319 2.07 21.44 -6.38
CA PHE A 319 1.16 22.52 -6.79
C PHE A 319 1.90 23.68 -7.48
N ILE A 320 3.04 24.13 -6.93
CA ILE A 320 3.85 25.19 -7.53
C ILE A 320 4.40 24.79 -8.90
N ILE A 321 4.86 23.54 -9.06
CA ILE A 321 5.38 23.04 -10.33
C ILE A 321 4.26 23.00 -11.39
N GLU A 322 3.09 22.48 -11.03
CA GLU A 322 1.95 22.41 -11.94
C GLU A 322 1.47 23.79 -12.40
N GLN A 323 1.39 24.76 -11.49
CA GLN A 323 1.07 26.17 -11.82
C GLN A 323 2.10 26.78 -12.78
N ARG A 324 3.39 26.54 -12.59
CA ARG A 324 4.44 27.02 -13.46
C ARG A 324 4.36 26.42 -14.87
N ASP A 325 4.01 25.16 -14.99
CA ASP A 325 3.85 24.49 -16.28
C ASP A 325 2.61 25.01 -17.04
N LEU A 326 1.50 25.30 -16.35
CA LEU A 326 0.33 25.94 -16.93
C LEU A 326 0.65 27.36 -17.43
N LEU A 327 1.40 28.16 -16.67
CA LEU A 327 1.82 29.51 -17.09
C LEU A 327 2.73 29.46 -18.32
N LYS A 328 3.67 28.52 -18.42
CA LYS A 328 4.52 28.34 -19.60
C LYS A 328 3.73 27.98 -20.86
N LEU A 329 2.66 27.18 -20.70
CA LEU A 329 1.79 26.81 -21.82
C LEU A 329 0.90 27.98 -22.28
N SER A 330 0.50 28.88 -21.40
CA SER A 330 -0.26 30.10 -21.75
C SER A 330 0.61 31.13 -22.52
N VAL A 331 1.86 31.31 -22.08
CA VAL A 331 2.82 32.22 -22.72
C VAL A 331 3.29 31.70 -24.08
N SER A 332 3.34 30.39 -24.31
CA SER A 332 3.70 29.78 -25.59
C SER A 332 2.58 29.82 -26.65
N LYS A 333 1.36 30.24 -26.27
CA LYS A 333 0.19 30.36 -27.17
C LYS A 333 -0.16 31.81 -27.51
N SER A 334 0.45 32.78 -26.85
CA SER A 334 0.46 34.21 -27.21
C SER A 334 1.65 34.52 -28.14
#